data_ce582bf388003eb4cd2f4b577d9e09fa
#
_entry.id   ce582bf388003eb4cd2f4b577d9e09fa
#
_cell.length_a   1.000
_cell.length_b   1.000
_cell.length_c   1.000
_cell.angle_alpha   90.00
_cell.angle_beta   90.00
_cell.angle_gamma   90.00
#
_symmetry.space_group_name_H-M   'P 1'
#
loop_
_entity.id
_entity.type
_entity.pdbx_description
1 polymer ?
#
loop_
_entity_poly.entity_id
_entity_poly.type
_entity_poly.pdbx_seq_one_letter_code
_entity_poly.pdbx_strand_id
1 'polypeptide(L)'
;MSNVHQTAIIDASASIHDSVKIGPYSVIGPDVKIAEQCELKSHVVLKGPTNIGPRNKFFSFCVIGEDTPDLKYKGEKSRLEIGANNTFREFCKVHRGPEADLGYTKIGDSNLIMPGVMIAHDCVIGDENILVDNSALAGHVVLGDHVTLGGYTLIHQFCKLGSYSFTGLASHITMDIPAFTRVA
;
A
#
# COMPACT_ATOMS: atom_id res chain seq x y z
N MET A 1 -2.40 14.12 26.31
CA MET A 1 -1.71 12.81 26.16
C MET A 1 -0.92 12.87 24.87
N SER A 2 0.29 12.34 24.85
CA SER A 2 1.09 12.28 23.61
C SER A 2 0.39 11.37 22.59
N ASN A 3 0.25 11.82 21.36
CA ASN A 3 -0.30 11.00 20.26
C ASN A 3 0.66 9.89 19.82
N VAL A 4 1.90 9.91 20.30
CA VAL A 4 2.96 8.95 20.00
C VAL A 4 3.24 8.11 21.24
N HIS A 5 3.17 6.80 21.11
CA HIS A 5 3.50 5.87 22.20
C HIS A 5 5.00 5.87 22.47
N GLN A 6 5.38 5.79 23.76
CA GLN A 6 6.78 5.89 24.19
C GLN A 6 7.73 4.81 23.61
N THR A 7 7.19 3.68 23.18
CA THR A 7 7.97 2.59 22.55
C THR A 7 8.06 2.69 21.03
N ALA A 8 7.48 3.71 20.41
CA ALA A 8 7.63 3.93 18.98
C ALA A 8 9.05 4.44 18.68
N ILE A 9 9.61 3.97 17.57
CA ILE A 9 10.93 4.40 17.08
C ILE A 9 10.68 5.25 15.84
N ILE A 10 11.13 6.50 15.86
CA ILE A 10 10.92 7.46 14.78
C ILE A 10 12.26 8.02 14.36
N ASP A 11 12.58 7.90 13.06
CA ASP A 11 13.77 8.48 12.49
C ASP A 11 13.71 10.03 12.52
N ALA A 12 14.84 10.68 12.75
CA ALA A 12 14.91 12.13 12.86
C ALA A 12 14.56 12.87 11.55
N SER A 13 14.67 12.23 10.40
CA SER A 13 14.29 12.79 9.09
C SER A 13 12.81 12.62 8.76
N ALA A 14 12.06 11.84 9.54
CA ALA A 14 10.62 11.66 9.33
C ALA A 14 9.85 12.96 9.62
N SER A 15 8.90 13.29 8.76
CA SER A 15 8.02 14.46 8.92
C SER A 15 6.60 13.98 9.24
N ILE A 16 6.16 14.20 10.47
CA ILE A 16 4.90 13.69 10.98
C ILE A 16 4.05 14.84 11.49
N HIS A 17 2.82 14.95 10.98
CA HIS A 17 1.88 15.96 11.45
C HIS A 17 1.45 15.69 12.91
N ASP A 18 1.29 16.74 13.72
CA ASP A 18 1.03 16.66 15.17
C ASP A 18 -0.23 15.86 15.55
N SER A 19 -1.21 15.76 14.65
CA SER A 19 -2.46 15.00 14.88
C SER A 19 -2.35 13.50 14.65
N VAL A 20 -1.20 13.01 14.15
CA VAL A 20 -0.98 11.58 13.87
C VAL A 20 -0.90 10.78 15.16
N LYS A 21 -1.59 9.65 15.21
CA LYS A 21 -1.53 8.72 16.34
C LYS A 21 -0.63 7.54 16.00
N ILE A 22 0.38 7.29 16.82
CA ILE A 22 1.34 6.19 16.62
C ILE A 22 1.30 5.25 17.81
N GLY A 23 0.88 4.02 17.56
CA GLY A 23 0.76 2.95 18.54
C GLY A 23 2.11 2.34 18.95
N PRO A 24 2.09 1.45 19.97
CA PRO A 24 3.31 0.88 20.54
C PRO A 24 4.09 0.04 19.52
N TYR A 25 5.42 0.06 19.68
CA TYR A 25 6.38 -0.73 18.90
C TYR A 25 6.32 -0.49 17.39
N SER A 26 5.75 0.64 16.95
CA SER A 26 5.79 1.05 15.55
C SER A 26 7.14 1.67 15.22
N VAL A 27 7.61 1.45 13.99
CA VAL A 27 8.89 1.94 13.49
C VAL A 27 8.65 2.81 12.27
N ILE A 28 9.05 4.07 12.33
CA ILE A 28 8.99 5.03 11.24
C ILE A 28 10.42 5.31 10.78
N GLY A 29 10.74 4.86 9.58
CA GLY A 29 12.07 5.00 8.99
C GLY A 29 12.35 6.40 8.43
N PRO A 30 13.54 6.58 7.83
CA PRO A 30 13.94 7.85 7.24
C PRO A 30 13.04 8.22 6.06
N ASP A 31 12.95 9.55 5.80
CA ASP A 31 12.23 10.13 4.65
C ASP A 31 10.74 9.72 4.54
N VAL A 32 10.11 9.32 5.64
CA VAL A 32 8.67 9.09 5.72
C VAL A 32 7.96 10.40 6.04
N LYS A 33 6.93 10.74 5.25
CA LYS A 33 6.07 11.91 5.50
C LYS A 33 4.64 11.45 5.76
N ILE A 34 4.05 11.88 6.87
CA ILE A 34 2.70 11.49 7.28
C ILE A 34 1.86 12.74 7.51
N ALA A 35 0.80 12.89 6.70
CA ALA A 35 -0.15 13.99 6.82
C ALA A 35 -1.10 13.80 8.01
N GLU A 36 -2.00 14.76 8.18
CA GLU A 36 -2.86 14.86 9.35
C GLU A 36 -3.83 13.68 9.53
N GLN A 37 -4.21 13.43 10.77
CA GLN A 37 -5.24 12.49 11.20
C GLN A 37 -5.01 11.04 10.81
N CYS A 38 -3.78 10.66 10.48
CA CYS A 38 -3.43 9.26 10.30
C CYS A 38 -3.36 8.52 11.65
N GLU A 39 -3.69 7.23 11.62
CA GLU A 39 -3.65 6.36 12.79
C GLU A 39 -2.85 5.09 12.48
N LEU A 40 -1.77 4.88 13.22
CA LEU A 40 -0.98 3.65 13.20
C LEU A 40 -1.29 2.85 14.46
N LYS A 41 -1.75 1.62 14.31
CA LYS A 41 -1.90 0.68 15.43
C LYS A 41 -0.53 0.21 15.92
N SER A 42 -0.45 -0.87 16.68
CA SER A 42 0.82 -1.40 17.17
C SER A 42 1.63 -2.11 16.08
N HIS A 43 2.97 -2.10 16.19
CA HIS A 43 3.87 -2.87 15.34
C HIS A 43 3.73 -2.55 13.84
N VAL A 44 3.44 -1.30 13.49
CA VAL A 44 3.44 -0.83 12.10
C VAL A 44 4.85 -0.40 11.73
N VAL A 45 5.32 -0.86 10.57
CA VAL A 45 6.61 -0.45 10.01
C VAL A 45 6.37 0.39 8.78
N LEU A 46 6.82 1.63 8.79
CA LEU A 46 6.84 2.51 7.63
C LEU A 46 8.27 2.79 7.23
N LYS A 47 8.60 2.58 5.97
CA LYS A 47 9.92 2.89 5.40
C LYS A 47 9.80 3.92 4.28
N GLY A 48 10.79 4.75 4.14
CA GLY A 48 10.82 5.81 3.15
C GLY A 48 11.87 5.58 2.04
N PRO A 49 11.81 6.41 1.01
CA PRO A 49 10.93 7.56 0.82
C PRO A 49 9.46 7.19 0.61
N THR A 50 8.58 7.64 1.52
CA THR A 50 7.14 7.36 1.44
C THR A 50 6.34 8.60 1.86
N ASN A 51 5.42 9.03 1.00
CA ASN A 51 4.49 10.11 1.30
C ASN A 51 3.10 9.53 1.57
N ILE A 52 2.54 9.84 2.73
CA ILE A 52 1.24 9.36 3.18
C ILE A 52 0.31 10.55 3.34
N GLY A 53 -0.75 10.57 2.55
CA GLY A 53 -1.83 11.55 2.63
C GLY A 53 -2.63 11.47 3.94
N PRO A 54 -3.63 12.33 4.13
CA PRO A 54 -4.35 12.42 5.39
C PRO A 54 -5.32 11.26 5.65
N ARG A 55 -5.67 11.06 6.92
CA ARG A 55 -6.73 10.16 7.41
C ARG A 55 -6.57 8.69 7.03
N ASN A 56 -5.34 8.25 6.78
CA ASN A 56 -5.05 6.84 6.56
C ASN A 56 -4.99 6.06 7.89
N LYS A 57 -5.41 4.80 7.86
CA LYS A 57 -5.36 3.89 9.01
C LYS A 57 -4.51 2.68 8.68
N PHE A 58 -3.53 2.39 9.53
CA PHE A 58 -2.65 1.22 9.41
C PHE A 58 -2.87 0.32 10.62
N PHE A 59 -3.31 -0.89 10.37
CA PHE A 59 -3.51 -1.90 11.40
C PHE A 59 -2.20 -2.63 11.71
N SER A 60 -2.21 -3.42 12.76
CA SER A 60 -0.98 -4.02 13.31
C SER A 60 -0.27 -4.92 12.31
N PHE A 61 1.07 -4.89 12.37
CA PHE A 61 1.95 -5.70 11.54
C PHE A 61 1.95 -5.36 10.04
N CYS A 62 1.45 -4.18 9.66
CA CYS A 62 1.67 -3.66 8.31
C CYS A 62 3.14 -3.31 8.09
N VAL A 63 3.67 -3.63 6.90
CA VAL A 63 5.00 -3.21 6.43
C VAL A 63 4.80 -2.42 5.14
N ILE A 64 4.98 -1.11 5.21
CA ILE A 64 4.64 -0.18 4.14
C ILE A 64 5.88 0.58 3.71
N GLY A 65 6.14 0.58 2.41
CA GLY A 65 7.29 1.27 1.82
C GLY A 65 8.60 0.49 1.93
N GLU A 66 8.56 -0.84 2.04
CA GLU A 66 9.76 -1.68 2.03
C GLU A 66 10.44 -1.65 0.65
N ASP A 67 11.70 -1.98 0.59
CA ASP A 67 12.45 -2.12 -0.65
C ASP A 67 11.80 -3.14 -1.59
N THR A 68 11.93 -2.90 -2.90
CA THR A 68 11.43 -3.86 -3.88
C THR A 68 12.16 -5.20 -3.76
N PRO A 69 11.45 -6.34 -3.81
CA PRO A 69 12.08 -7.66 -3.82
C PRO A 69 12.62 -8.08 -5.20
N ASP A 70 12.62 -7.19 -6.19
CA ASP A 70 13.17 -7.49 -7.52
C ASP A 70 14.68 -7.75 -7.43
N LEU A 71 15.15 -8.84 -8.04
CA LEU A 71 16.57 -9.21 -8.10
C LEU A 71 17.43 -8.16 -8.83
N LYS A 72 16.84 -7.33 -9.67
CA LYS A 72 17.52 -6.25 -10.39
C LYS A 72 17.75 -5.02 -9.52
N TYR A 73 17.00 -4.87 -8.41
CA TYR A 73 17.11 -3.72 -7.52
C TYR A 73 18.49 -3.68 -6.86
N LYS A 74 19.18 -2.54 -6.97
CA LYS A 74 20.53 -2.32 -6.44
C LYS A 74 20.61 -1.17 -5.45
N GLY A 75 19.45 -0.76 -4.91
CA GLY A 75 19.36 0.40 -4.00
C GLY A 75 19.13 1.73 -4.72
N GLU A 76 18.63 1.70 -5.95
CA GLU A 76 18.22 2.90 -6.68
C GLU A 76 17.14 3.66 -5.92
N LYS A 77 17.01 4.94 -6.22
CA LYS A 77 15.93 5.75 -5.66
C LYS A 77 14.59 5.08 -5.97
N SER A 78 13.77 4.97 -4.96
CA SER A 78 12.45 4.36 -5.05
C SER A 78 11.50 5.11 -4.13
N ARG A 79 10.22 5.18 -4.44
CA ARG A 79 9.26 5.88 -3.59
C ARG A 79 7.88 5.24 -3.60
N LEU A 80 7.12 5.58 -2.57
CA LEU A 80 5.71 5.20 -2.42
C LEU A 80 4.88 6.46 -2.16
N GLU A 81 3.78 6.59 -2.90
CA GLU A 81 2.81 7.67 -2.75
C GLU A 81 1.46 7.06 -2.34
N ILE A 82 0.93 7.46 -1.21
CA ILE A 82 -0.37 7.01 -0.70
C ILE A 82 -1.28 8.23 -0.54
N GLY A 83 -2.43 8.19 -1.17
CA GLY A 83 -3.48 9.20 -1.07
C GLY A 83 -4.14 9.27 0.32
N ALA A 84 -5.40 9.65 0.37
CA ALA A 84 -6.14 9.90 1.60
C ALA A 84 -7.16 8.80 1.93
N ASN A 85 -7.57 8.71 3.20
CA ASN A 85 -8.69 7.88 3.68
C ASN A 85 -8.54 6.36 3.45
N ASN A 86 -7.36 5.85 3.16
CA ASN A 86 -7.16 4.42 2.98
C ASN A 86 -7.13 3.67 4.31
N THR A 87 -7.58 2.42 4.29
CA THR A 87 -7.47 1.50 5.42
C THR A 87 -6.64 0.29 5.03
N PHE A 88 -5.47 0.16 5.66
CA PHE A 88 -4.58 -1.00 5.52
C PHE A 88 -4.80 -1.90 6.74
N ARG A 89 -5.38 -3.06 6.52
CA ARG A 89 -5.62 -4.05 7.56
C ARG A 89 -4.33 -4.80 7.89
N GLU A 90 -4.43 -5.73 8.81
CA GLU A 90 -3.30 -6.44 9.41
C GLU A 90 -2.45 -7.17 8.36
N PHE A 91 -1.12 -7.18 8.56
CA PHE A 91 -0.14 -7.90 7.73
C PHE A 91 -0.06 -7.45 6.27
N CYS A 92 -0.61 -6.30 5.91
CA CYS A 92 -0.43 -5.74 4.56
C CYS A 92 1.04 -5.42 4.29
N LYS A 93 1.47 -5.66 3.04
CA LYS A 93 2.82 -5.36 2.56
C LYS A 93 2.74 -4.51 1.30
N VAL A 94 3.46 -3.39 1.28
CA VAL A 94 3.54 -2.51 0.11
C VAL A 94 5.00 -2.17 -0.14
N HIS A 95 5.48 -2.39 -1.36
CA HIS A 95 6.85 -2.09 -1.77
C HIS A 95 6.92 -0.80 -2.58
N ARG A 96 8.06 -0.10 -2.47
CA ARG A 96 8.34 1.10 -3.28
C ARG A 96 8.66 0.70 -4.72
N GLY A 97 8.36 1.59 -5.66
CA GLY A 97 8.75 1.47 -7.07
C GLY A 97 10.09 2.16 -7.35
N PRO A 98 11.08 1.44 -7.94
CA PRO A 98 12.40 1.99 -8.22
C PRO A 98 12.41 2.92 -9.44
N GLU A 99 13.35 3.89 -9.44
CA GLU A 99 13.50 4.90 -10.50
C GLU A 99 13.83 4.29 -11.87
N ALA A 100 14.40 3.10 -11.89
CA ALA A 100 14.74 2.40 -13.14
C ALA A 100 13.51 2.00 -13.97
N ASP A 101 12.34 1.94 -13.35
CA ASP A 101 11.05 1.59 -13.98
C ASP A 101 10.10 2.81 -13.95
N LEU A 102 8.95 2.69 -13.28
CA LEU A 102 8.00 3.81 -13.14
C LEU A 102 8.49 4.89 -12.16
N GLY A 103 9.36 4.52 -11.25
CA GLY A 103 9.93 5.40 -10.23
C GLY A 103 9.08 5.55 -8.98
N TYR A 104 7.93 4.93 -8.92
CA TYR A 104 7.06 4.95 -7.75
C TYR A 104 6.02 3.84 -7.76
N THR A 105 5.59 3.44 -6.59
CA THR A 105 4.31 2.77 -6.37
C THR A 105 3.30 3.82 -5.90
N LYS A 106 2.08 3.79 -6.43
CA LYS A 106 1.04 4.75 -6.07
C LYS A 106 -0.25 4.05 -5.65
N ILE A 107 -0.83 4.53 -4.55
CA ILE A 107 -2.15 4.13 -4.08
C ILE A 107 -2.99 5.41 -3.96
N GLY A 108 -4.17 5.42 -4.58
CA GLY A 108 -5.11 6.53 -4.55
C GLY A 108 -5.84 6.69 -3.22
N ASP A 109 -7.07 7.13 -3.26
CA ASP A 109 -7.87 7.50 -2.10
C ASP A 109 -8.91 6.43 -1.76
N SER A 110 -9.30 6.38 -0.48
CA SER A 110 -10.49 5.63 0.00
C SER A 110 -10.47 4.12 -0.26
N ASN A 111 -9.29 3.52 -0.41
CA ASN A 111 -9.16 2.09 -0.63
C ASN A 111 -9.26 1.29 0.69
N LEU A 112 -9.92 0.14 0.63
CA LEU A 112 -9.90 -0.87 1.69
C LEU A 112 -8.97 -2.01 1.29
N ILE A 113 -7.85 -2.11 1.99
CA ILE A 113 -6.81 -3.12 1.76
C ILE A 113 -6.88 -4.09 2.93
N MET A 114 -7.49 -5.26 2.70
CA MET A 114 -7.84 -6.24 3.73
C MET A 114 -6.63 -7.07 4.18
N PRO A 115 -6.75 -7.91 5.22
CA PRO A 115 -5.60 -8.58 5.82
C PRO A 115 -4.74 -9.38 4.84
N GLY A 116 -3.42 -9.27 5.01
CA GLY A 116 -2.46 -10.08 4.26
C GLY A 116 -2.24 -9.66 2.80
N VAL A 117 -2.90 -8.63 2.33
CA VAL A 117 -2.72 -8.14 0.95
C VAL A 117 -1.29 -7.70 0.69
N MET A 118 -0.78 -8.06 -0.49
CA MET A 118 0.54 -7.65 -0.96
C MET A 118 0.41 -6.80 -2.22
N ILE A 119 1.07 -5.65 -2.22
CA ILE A 119 1.21 -4.75 -3.37
C ILE A 119 2.70 -4.64 -3.67
N ALA A 120 3.12 -5.18 -4.82
CA ALA A 120 4.51 -5.11 -5.25
C ALA A 120 4.85 -3.72 -5.81
N HIS A 121 6.10 -3.58 -6.23
CA HIS A 121 6.67 -2.35 -6.78
C HIS A 121 5.97 -1.89 -8.07
N ASP A 122 6.02 -0.60 -8.34
CA ASP A 122 5.51 0.04 -9.56
C ASP A 122 4.01 -0.19 -9.84
N CYS A 123 3.25 -0.65 -8.85
CA CYS A 123 1.80 -0.72 -8.95
C CYS A 123 1.19 0.67 -8.90
N VAL A 124 0.13 0.88 -9.71
CA VAL A 124 -0.70 2.09 -9.68
C VAL A 124 -2.13 1.69 -9.37
N ILE A 125 -2.61 2.08 -8.21
CA ILE A 125 -3.94 1.75 -7.71
C ILE A 125 -4.77 3.03 -7.65
N GLY A 126 -5.94 3.01 -8.27
CA GLY A 126 -6.90 4.10 -8.24
C GLY A 126 -7.62 4.25 -6.91
N ASP A 127 -8.83 4.78 -6.95
CA ASP A 127 -9.62 5.14 -5.79
C ASP A 127 -10.73 4.11 -5.51
N GLU A 128 -11.17 4.07 -4.24
CA GLU A 128 -12.33 3.31 -3.78
C GLU A 128 -12.29 1.80 -4.10
N ASN A 129 -11.09 1.22 -4.16
CA ASN A 129 -10.92 -0.21 -4.41
C ASN A 129 -11.06 -1.03 -3.11
N ILE A 130 -11.49 -2.28 -3.27
CA ILE A 130 -11.55 -3.28 -2.20
C ILE A 130 -10.65 -4.47 -2.59
N LEU A 131 -9.52 -4.60 -1.91
CA LEU A 131 -8.61 -5.72 -2.07
C LEU A 131 -8.85 -6.69 -0.91
N VAL A 132 -9.51 -7.80 -1.20
CA VAL A 132 -9.91 -8.77 -0.16
C VAL A 132 -8.71 -9.63 0.27
N ASP A 133 -8.82 -10.25 1.42
CA ASP A 133 -7.78 -10.97 2.16
C ASP A 133 -6.83 -11.78 1.27
N ASN A 134 -5.53 -11.61 1.51
CA ASN A 134 -4.45 -12.33 0.84
C ASN A 134 -4.42 -12.18 -0.68
N SER A 135 -5.10 -11.20 -1.27
CA SER A 135 -4.87 -10.88 -2.68
C SER A 135 -3.47 -10.31 -2.87
N ALA A 136 -2.86 -10.60 -4.02
CA ALA A 136 -1.51 -10.18 -4.32
C ALA A 136 -1.39 -9.60 -5.73
N LEU A 137 -0.78 -8.43 -5.80
CA LEU A 137 -0.48 -7.73 -7.04
C LEU A 137 1.02 -7.82 -7.28
N ALA A 138 1.41 -8.46 -8.39
CA ALA A 138 2.81 -8.46 -8.83
C ALA A 138 3.20 -7.07 -9.37
N GLY A 139 4.47 -6.88 -9.71
CA GLY A 139 4.98 -5.58 -10.16
C GLY A 139 4.23 -5.02 -11.37
N HIS A 140 4.13 -3.69 -11.44
CA HIS A 140 3.53 -2.94 -12.56
C HIS A 140 2.03 -3.19 -12.79
N VAL A 141 1.30 -3.74 -11.83
CA VAL A 141 -0.15 -3.90 -11.93
C VAL A 141 -0.82 -2.54 -11.82
N VAL A 142 -1.81 -2.31 -12.69
CA VAL A 142 -2.65 -1.10 -12.66
C VAL A 142 -4.09 -1.49 -12.33
N LEU A 143 -4.64 -0.92 -11.27
CA LEU A 143 -6.06 -0.97 -10.97
C LEU A 143 -6.70 0.39 -11.23
N GLY A 144 -7.82 0.40 -11.92
CA GLY A 144 -8.71 1.56 -12.00
C GLY A 144 -9.40 1.84 -10.66
N ASP A 145 -10.51 2.56 -10.71
CA ASP A 145 -11.30 2.90 -9.54
C ASP A 145 -12.41 1.86 -9.32
N HIS A 146 -12.87 1.71 -8.05
CA HIS A 146 -13.97 0.82 -7.67
C HIS A 146 -13.75 -0.65 -8.07
N VAL A 147 -12.51 -1.10 -8.17
CA VAL A 147 -12.18 -2.51 -8.42
C VAL A 147 -12.35 -3.32 -7.13
N THR A 148 -12.98 -4.49 -7.23
CA THR A 148 -13.04 -5.44 -6.13
C THR A 148 -12.28 -6.71 -6.49
N LEU A 149 -11.22 -7.00 -5.74
CA LEU A 149 -10.49 -8.26 -5.84
C LEU A 149 -11.04 -9.23 -4.80
N GLY A 150 -11.53 -10.38 -5.24
CA GLY A 150 -11.88 -11.49 -4.34
C GLY A 150 -10.66 -11.99 -3.56
N GLY A 151 -10.89 -12.58 -2.38
CA GLY A 151 -9.79 -13.11 -1.56
C GLY A 151 -8.91 -14.08 -2.33
N TYR A 152 -7.61 -14.07 -2.03
CA TYR A 152 -6.59 -14.89 -2.72
C TYR A 152 -6.50 -14.67 -4.23
N THR A 153 -7.00 -13.54 -4.75
CA THR A 153 -6.75 -13.16 -6.15
C THR A 153 -5.28 -12.87 -6.35
N LEU A 154 -4.66 -13.51 -7.34
CA LEU A 154 -3.27 -13.30 -7.74
C LEU A 154 -3.24 -12.64 -9.11
N ILE A 155 -2.62 -11.46 -9.20
CA ILE A 155 -2.52 -10.71 -10.45
C ILE A 155 -1.08 -10.74 -10.95
N HIS A 156 -0.90 -11.26 -12.18
CA HIS A 156 0.40 -11.31 -12.84
C HIS A 156 0.90 -9.90 -13.16
N GLN A 157 2.23 -9.75 -13.20
CA GLN A 157 2.87 -8.46 -13.52
C GLN A 157 2.36 -7.87 -14.83
N PHE A 158 2.30 -6.53 -14.87
CA PHE A 158 1.86 -5.72 -16.02
C PHE A 158 0.37 -5.80 -16.36
N CYS A 159 -0.44 -6.60 -15.69
CA CYS A 159 -1.87 -6.64 -15.93
C CYS A 159 -2.56 -5.33 -15.50
N LYS A 160 -3.59 -4.95 -16.26
CA LYS A 160 -4.43 -3.78 -15.98
C LYS A 160 -5.86 -4.21 -15.77
N LEU A 161 -6.46 -3.79 -14.67
CA LEU A 161 -7.87 -4.02 -14.38
C LEU A 161 -8.61 -2.69 -14.44
N GLY A 162 -9.55 -2.60 -15.36
CA GLY A 162 -10.37 -1.40 -15.54
C GLY A 162 -11.34 -1.16 -14.40
N SER A 163 -11.78 0.09 -14.25
CA SER A 163 -12.69 0.51 -13.18
C SER A 163 -13.97 -0.32 -13.13
N TYR A 164 -14.51 -0.52 -11.94
CA TYR A 164 -15.72 -1.32 -11.68
C TYR A 164 -15.58 -2.80 -12.07
N SER A 165 -14.36 -3.31 -12.23
CA SER A 165 -14.16 -4.75 -12.44
C SER A 165 -14.19 -5.53 -11.12
N PHE A 166 -14.51 -6.81 -11.20
CA PHE A 166 -14.61 -7.71 -10.05
C PHE A 166 -13.93 -9.03 -10.36
N THR A 167 -13.10 -9.53 -9.44
CA THR A 167 -12.56 -10.89 -9.51
C THR A 167 -13.18 -11.76 -8.43
N GLY A 168 -13.48 -13.01 -8.77
CA GLY A 168 -13.95 -14.00 -7.80
C GLY A 168 -12.87 -14.47 -6.83
N LEU A 169 -13.27 -15.29 -5.86
CA LEU A 169 -12.33 -15.89 -4.90
C LEU A 169 -11.29 -16.76 -5.63
N ALA A 170 -10.02 -16.63 -5.22
CA ALA A 170 -8.87 -17.39 -5.74
C ALA A 170 -8.65 -17.28 -7.26
N SER A 171 -9.04 -16.14 -7.86
CA SER A 171 -8.81 -15.89 -9.28
C SER A 171 -7.32 -15.69 -9.59
N HIS A 172 -6.85 -16.29 -10.68
CA HIS A 172 -5.52 -16.05 -11.24
C HIS A 172 -5.64 -15.18 -12.49
N ILE A 173 -5.22 -13.92 -12.40
CA ILE A 173 -5.33 -12.94 -13.48
C ILE A 173 -3.99 -12.84 -14.20
N THR A 174 -3.98 -13.26 -15.46
CA THR A 174 -2.78 -13.29 -16.33
C THR A 174 -2.90 -12.39 -17.55
N MET A 175 -4.01 -11.65 -17.69
CA MET A 175 -4.28 -10.72 -18.77
C MET A 175 -5.09 -9.53 -18.27
N ASP A 176 -5.16 -8.48 -19.08
CA ASP A 176 -5.95 -7.29 -18.76
C ASP A 176 -7.45 -7.61 -18.65
N ILE A 177 -8.10 -6.95 -17.70
CA ILE A 177 -9.55 -7.05 -17.47
C ILE A 177 -10.19 -5.70 -17.85
N PRO A 178 -11.11 -5.66 -18.82
CA PRO A 178 -11.84 -4.44 -19.15
C PRO A 178 -12.67 -3.91 -17.98
N ALA A 179 -12.97 -2.61 -18.00
CA ALA A 179 -13.88 -2.01 -17.02
C ALA A 179 -15.25 -2.71 -17.04
N PHE A 180 -15.95 -2.68 -15.91
CA PHE A 180 -17.28 -3.29 -15.71
C PHE A 180 -17.35 -4.80 -15.98
N THR A 181 -16.21 -5.48 -15.93
CA THR A 181 -16.13 -6.93 -16.19
C THR A 181 -16.03 -7.70 -14.87
N ARG A 182 -16.76 -8.82 -14.81
CA ARG A 182 -16.64 -9.81 -13.73
C ARG A 182 -15.90 -11.05 -14.24
N VAL A 183 -14.87 -11.45 -13.50
CA VAL A 183 -14.09 -12.68 -13.72
C VAL A 183 -14.30 -13.59 -12.49
N ALA A 184 -14.60 -14.85 -12.72
CA ALA A 184 -14.84 -15.83 -11.66
C ALA A 184 -14.01 -17.09 -11.92
#